data_843c78a825835a155051416ec6fb6e16
#
_entry.id   843c78a825835a155051416ec6fb6e16
#
_cell.length_a   1.000
_cell.length_b   1.000
_cell.length_c   1.000
_cell.angle_alpha   90.00
_cell.angle_beta   90.00
_cell.angle_gamma   90.00
#
_symmetry.space_group_name_H-M   'P 1'
#
loop_
_entity.id
_entity.type
_entity.pdbx_description
1 polymer ?
#
loop_
_entity_poly.entity_id
_entity_poly.type
_entity_poly.pdbx_seq_one_letter_code
_entity_poly.pdbx_strand_id
1 'polypeptide(L)'
;MVNRVEKLSLLSEMIAFAKYDKDIKNIEYNFLLGVARQLDISREDFEYLIEHPVTYTHLKSHSERIVQFHRLVLLMNIDSESSNKGAIKLYNFGLRMGLSHESISKVLYLMESFPNKIVPPDVLIDIFKTQYN
;
A
#
# COMPACT_ATOMS: atom_id res chain seq x y z
N MET A 1 7.74 -11.88 -10.50
CA MET A 1 6.97 -12.67 -9.54
C MET A 1 7.49 -12.44 -8.14
N VAL A 2 6.60 -12.23 -7.18
CA VAL A 2 6.98 -11.90 -5.80
C VAL A 2 7.28 -13.20 -5.05
N ASN A 3 8.47 -13.29 -4.43
CA ASN A 3 8.84 -14.46 -3.61
C ASN A 3 8.30 -14.30 -2.18
N ARG A 4 8.48 -15.32 -1.34
CA ARG A 4 7.93 -15.30 0.01
C ARG A 4 8.51 -14.18 0.87
N VAL A 5 9.80 -13.91 0.76
CA VAL A 5 10.43 -12.81 1.53
C VAL A 5 9.80 -11.48 1.15
N GLU A 6 9.59 -11.26 -0.14
CA GLU A 6 8.94 -10.04 -0.63
C GLU A 6 7.48 -9.96 -0.20
N LYS A 7 6.75 -11.08 -0.22
CA LYS A 7 5.35 -11.13 0.22
C LYS A 7 5.23 -10.75 1.70
N LEU A 8 6.08 -11.32 2.55
CA LEU A 8 6.07 -10.99 3.97
C LEU A 8 6.46 -9.52 4.20
N SER A 9 7.42 -9.03 3.43
CA SER A 9 7.86 -7.63 3.52
C SER A 9 6.73 -6.67 3.13
N LEU A 10 6.06 -6.92 2.01
CA LEU A 10 4.99 -6.01 1.58
C LEU A 10 3.78 -6.04 2.52
N LEU A 11 3.48 -7.20 3.07
CA LEU A 11 2.38 -7.29 4.04
C LEU A 11 2.75 -6.59 5.36
N SER A 12 4.01 -6.74 5.83
CA SER A 12 4.50 -6.00 6.98
C SER A 12 4.43 -4.49 6.76
N GLU A 13 4.74 -4.03 5.55
CA GLU A 13 4.65 -2.61 5.22
C GLU A 13 3.21 -2.11 5.29
N MET A 14 2.26 -2.89 4.80
CA MET A 14 0.83 -2.54 4.89
C MET A 14 0.37 -2.48 6.34
N ILE A 15 0.81 -3.43 7.16
CA ILE A 15 0.50 -3.44 8.59
C ILE A 15 1.07 -2.17 9.25
N ALA A 16 2.32 -1.83 8.93
CA ALA A 16 2.95 -0.62 9.46
C ALA A 16 2.19 0.63 9.03
N PHE A 17 1.71 0.65 7.79
CA PHE A 17 0.91 1.76 7.29
C PHE A 17 -0.37 1.91 8.12
N ALA A 18 -1.07 0.81 8.39
CA ALA A 18 -2.30 0.85 9.18
C ALA A 18 -2.07 1.25 10.63
N LYS A 19 -0.94 0.83 11.21
CA LYS A 19 -0.60 1.09 12.61
C LYS A 19 0.12 2.41 12.85
N TYR A 20 0.42 3.17 11.81
CA TYR A 20 1.37 4.29 11.89
C TYR A 20 1.06 5.28 13.01
N ASP A 21 -0.19 5.64 13.19
CA ASP A 21 -0.60 6.65 14.18
C ASP A 21 -1.75 6.18 15.07
N LYS A 22 -2.13 4.90 14.99
CA LYS A 22 -3.30 4.37 15.71
C LYS A 22 -3.29 2.85 15.67
N ASP A 23 -4.17 2.24 16.46
CA ASP A 23 -4.40 0.80 16.38
C ASP A 23 -5.13 0.44 15.09
N ILE A 24 -4.93 -0.80 14.63
CA ILE A 24 -5.58 -1.32 13.43
C ILE A 24 -7.07 -1.48 13.70
N LYS A 25 -7.90 -0.84 12.87
CA LYS A 25 -9.36 -0.99 12.94
C LYS A 25 -9.79 -2.33 12.34
N ASN A 26 -10.97 -2.82 12.74
CA ASN A 26 -11.48 -4.09 12.21
C ASN A 26 -11.59 -4.11 10.69
N ILE A 27 -12.01 -3.02 10.08
CA ILE A 27 -12.14 -2.93 8.62
C ILE A 27 -10.76 -3.04 7.95
N GLU A 28 -9.74 -2.43 8.55
CA GLU A 28 -8.36 -2.52 8.08
C GLU A 28 -7.81 -3.94 8.27
N TYR A 29 -8.06 -4.55 9.43
CA TYR A 29 -7.64 -5.92 9.70
C TYR A 29 -8.20 -6.89 8.66
N ASN A 30 -9.49 -6.77 8.37
CA ASN A 30 -10.13 -7.64 7.38
C ASN A 30 -9.55 -7.45 5.98
N PHE A 31 -9.25 -6.23 5.61
CA PHE A 31 -8.60 -5.94 4.33
C PHE A 31 -7.21 -6.57 4.26
N LEU A 32 -6.42 -6.39 5.31
CA LEU A 32 -5.07 -6.95 5.39
C LEU A 32 -5.09 -8.47 5.36
N LEU A 33 -6.05 -9.09 6.05
CA LEU A 33 -6.22 -10.54 6.03
C LEU A 33 -6.57 -11.04 4.62
N GLY A 34 -7.39 -10.27 3.89
CA GLY A 34 -7.70 -10.58 2.49
C GLY A 34 -6.47 -10.56 1.60
N VAL A 35 -5.60 -9.57 1.79
CA VAL A 35 -4.33 -9.49 1.05
C VAL A 35 -3.43 -10.68 1.42
N ALA A 36 -3.35 -11.02 2.71
CA ALA A 36 -2.56 -12.18 3.16
C ALA A 36 -3.01 -13.45 2.45
N ARG A 37 -4.32 -13.67 2.34
CA ARG A 37 -4.87 -14.83 1.63
C ARG A 37 -4.50 -14.83 0.15
N GLN A 38 -4.55 -13.69 -0.50
CA GLN A 38 -4.15 -13.59 -1.90
C GLN A 38 -2.66 -13.90 -2.10
N LEU A 39 -1.86 -13.65 -1.08
CA LEU A 39 -0.42 -13.91 -1.11
C LEU A 39 -0.05 -15.30 -0.57
N ASP A 40 -1.05 -16.14 -0.30
CA ASP A 40 -0.84 -17.48 0.30
C ASP A 40 -0.12 -17.43 1.64
N ILE A 41 -0.39 -16.38 2.43
CA ILE A 41 0.11 -16.25 3.78
C ILE A 41 -1.02 -16.68 4.72
N SER A 42 -0.74 -17.65 5.61
CA SER A 42 -1.74 -18.14 6.55
C SER A 42 -2.14 -17.06 7.55
N ARG A 43 -3.32 -17.22 8.14
CA ARG A 43 -3.79 -16.31 9.18
C ARG A 43 -2.82 -16.29 10.36
N GLU A 44 -2.26 -17.43 10.72
CA GLU A 44 -1.29 -17.52 11.82
C GLU A 44 -0.05 -16.69 11.53
N ASP A 45 0.50 -16.82 10.31
CA ASP A 45 1.66 -16.04 9.90
C ASP A 45 1.35 -14.54 9.80
N PHE A 46 0.14 -14.23 9.34
CA PHE A 46 -0.29 -12.83 9.28
C PHE A 46 -0.36 -12.22 10.69
N GLU A 47 -0.97 -12.91 11.64
CA GLU A 47 -1.06 -12.43 13.02
C GLU A 47 0.31 -12.33 13.68
N TYR A 48 1.21 -13.25 13.35
CA TYR A 48 2.59 -13.16 13.83
C TYR A 48 3.29 -11.92 13.31
N LEU A 49 3.06 -11.55 12.03
CA LEU A 49 3.65 -10.36 11.43
C LEU A 49 3.19 -9.06 12.11
N ILE A 50 1.97 -9.04 12.62
CA ILE A 50 1.47 -7.84 13.32
C ILE A 50 2.33 -7.54 14.54
N GLU A 51 2.74 -8.57 15.26
CA GLU A 51 3.57 -8.42 16.47
C GLU A 51 5.08 -8.43 16.16
N HIS A 52 5.47 -9.07 15.06
CA HIS A 52 6.87 -9.28 14.70
C HIS A 52 7.09 -8.91 13.22
N PRO A 53 7.08 -7.61 12.90
CA PRO A 53 7.26 -7.19 11.51
C PRO A 53 8.64 -7.57 10.99
N VAL A 54 8.70 -7.90 9.70
CA VAL A 54 9.98 -8.19 9.05
C VAL A 54 10.58 -6.91 8.48
N THR A 55 11.88 -6.93 8.25
CA THR A 55 12.61 -5.80 7.66
C THR A 55 12.10 -5.54 6.25
N TYR A 56 11.92 -4.27 5.92
CA TYR A 56 11.48 -3.85 4.60
C TYR A 56 12.48 -4.30 3.53
N THR A 57 11.95 -4.93 2.48
CA THR A 57 12.74 -5.35 1.31
C THR A 57 12.08 -4.73 0.08
N HIS A 58 12.88 -4.00 -0.71
CA HIS A 58 12.39 -3.40 -1.94
C HIS A 58 11.91 -4.46 -2.92
N LEU A 59 10.71 -4.24 -3.48
CA LEU A 59 10.23 -5.05 -4.59
C LEU A 59 11.08 -4.70 -5.81
N LYS A 60 11.58 -5.72 -6.50
CA LYS A 60 12.50 -5.54 -7.63
C LYS A 60 11.80 -4.94 -8.85
N SER A 61 10.60 -5.40 -9.14
CA SER A 61 9.84 -4.96 -10.31
C SER A 61 9.14 -3.64 -10.03
N HIS A 62 9.29 -2.69 -10.96
CA HIS A 62 8.61 -1.41 -10.86
C HIS A 62 7.07 -1.61 -10.86
N SER A 63 6.58 -2.52 -11.72
CA SER A 63 5.15 -2.80 -11.78
C SER A 63 4.61 -3.37 -10.47
N GLU A 64 5.39 -4.19 -9.77
CA GLU A 64 4.98 -4.72 -8.48
C GLU A 64 4.95 -3.63 -7.40
N ARG A 65 5.85 -2.65 -7.49
CA ARG A 65 5.83 -1.50 -6.59
C ARG A 65 4.59 -0.64 -6.81
N ILE A 66 4.17 -0.49 -8.06
CA ILE A 66 2.95 0.24 -8.39
C ILE A 66 1.73 -0.49 -7.81
N VAL A 67 1.68 -1.81 -7.95
CA VAL A 67 0.59 -2.63 -7.38
C VAL A 67 0.56 -2.47 -5.86
N GLN A 68 1.71 -2.49 -5.22
CA GLN A 68 1.80 -2.31 -3.77
C GLN A 68 1.33 -0.90 -3.37
N PHE A 69 1.71 0.11 -4.11
CA PHE A 69 1.25 1.47 -3.86
C PHE A 69 -0.28 1.56 -3.97
N HIS A 70 -0.85 0.88 -4.98
CA HIS A 70 -2.31 0.81 -5.14
C HIS A 70 -2.98 0.20 -3.91
N ARG A 71 -2.37 -0.86 -3.35
CA ARG A 71 -2.89 -1.46 -2.11
C ARG A 71 -2.89 -0.46 -0.95
N LEU A 72 -1.85 0.37 -0.85
CA LEU A 72 -1.78 1.40 0.18
C LEU A 72 -2.85 2.48 -0.03
N VAL A 73 -3.12 2.84 -1.27
CA VAL A 73 -4.20 3.79 -1.58
C VAL A 73 -5.54 3.23 -1.14
N LEU A 74 -5.80 1.94 -1.45
CA LEU A 74 -7.03 1.28 -1.05
C LEU A 74 -7.15 1.22 0.47
N LEU A 75 -6.06 0.86 1.14
CA LEU A 75 -6.04 0.75 2.60
C LEU A 75 -6.29 2.12 3.26
N MET A 76 -5.71 3.18 2.71
CA MET A 76 -5.92 4.53 3.22
C MET A 76 -7.39 4.95 3.11
N ASN A 77 -8.05 4.58 2.00
CA ASN A 77 -9.40 5.04 1.71
C ASN A 77 -10.51 4.10 2.16
N ILE A 78 -10.15 2.96 2.74
CA ILE A 78 -11.16 1.99 3.21
C ILE A 78 -11.94 2.55 4.40
N ASP A 79 -11.32 3.44 5.16
CA ASP A 79 -11.95 4.14 6.25
C ASP A 79 -12.38 5.52 5.75
N SER A 80 -13.67 5.83 5.85
CA SER A 80 -14.23 7.10 5.40
C SER A 80 -13.70 8.32 6.16
N GLU A 81 -12.97 8.09 7.24
CA GLU A 81 -12.37 9.17 8.04
C GLU A 81 -10.98 9.55 7.56
N SER A 82 -10.61 9.22 6.31
CA SER A 82 -9.29 9.57 5.78
C SER A 82 -9.07 11.09 5.87
N SER A 83 -7.93 11.47 6.46
CA SER A 83 -7.57 12.86 6.71
C SER A 83 -6.32 13.24 5.91
N ASN A 84 -5.90 14.50 6.01
CA ASN A 84 -4.64 14.94 5.43
C ASN A 84 -3.44 14.13 5.91
N LYS A 85 -3.52 13.54 7.12
CA LYS A 85 -2.48 12.66 7.65
C LYS A 85 -2.30 11.41 6.78
N GLY A 86 -3.40 10.89 6.24
CA GLY A 86 -3.35 9.74 5.34
C GLY A 86 -2.57 10.05 4.08
N ALA A 87 -2.80 11.22 3.49
CA ALA A 87 -2.09 11.63 2.28
C ALA A 87 -0.59 11.78 2.52
N ILE A 88 -0.21 12.42 3.64
CA ILE A 88 1.20 12.58 4.00
C ILE A 88 1.86 11.22 4.22
N LYS A 89 1.17 10.33 4.91
CA LYS A 89 1.65 8.98 5.17
C LYS A 89 1.87 8.20 3.86
N LEU A 90 0.89 8.28 2.96
CA LEU A 90 0.98 7.62 1.65
C LEU A 90 2.16 8.16 0.84
N TYR A 91 2.35 9.47 0.85
CA TYR A 91 3.47 10.11 0.18
C TYR A 91 4.82 9.58 0.69
N ASN A 92 4.97 9.53 2.02
CA ASN A 92 6.21 9.08 2.64
C ASN A 92 6.47 7.59 2.36
N PHE A 93 5.45 6.76 2.40
CA PHE A 93 5.60 5.34 2.08
C PHE A 93 5.95 5.14 0.61
N GLY A 94 5.33 5.92 -0.28
CA GLY A 94 5.64 5.85 -1.72
C GLY A 94 7.09 6.22 -2.03
N LEU A 95 7.61 7.26 -1.38
CA LEU A 95 9.02 7.64 -1.55
C LEU A 95 9.94 6.54 -1.08
N ARG A 96 9.65 5.94 0.05
CA ARG A 96 10.46 4.83 0.59
C ARG A 96 10.45 3.63 -0.35
N MET A 97 9.38 3.43 -1.10
CA MET A 97 9.28 2.38 -2.09
C MET A 97 10.07 2.67 -3.37
N GLY A 98 10.65 3.85 -3.47
CA GLY A 98 11.40 4.26 -4.65
C GLY A 98 10.54 4.81 -5.78
N LEU A 99 9.32 5.22 -5.50
CA LEU A 99 8.45 5.84 -6.49
C LEU A 99 8.76 7.33 -6.59
N SER A 100 8.51 7.92 -7.76
CA SER A 100 8.85 9.32 -7.97
C SER A 100 7.90 10.25 -7.21
N HIS A 101 8.47 11.31 -6.66
CA HIS A 101 7.75 12.37 -5.98
C HIS A 101 6.62 12.94 -6.85
N GLU A 102 6.91 13.18 -8.11
CA GLU A 102 5.94 13.78 -9.05
C GLU A 102 4.75 12.85 -9.29
N SER A 103 5.01 11.56 -9.48
CA SER A 103 3.95 10.57 -9.71
C SER A 103 3.07 10.39 -8.47
N ILE A 104 3.68 10.32 -7.29
CA ILE A 104 2.92 10.20 -6.05
C ILE A 104 2.02 11.41 -5.86
N SER A 105 2.56 12.61 -6.06
CA SER A 105 1.80 13.85 -5.92
C SER A 105 0.62 13.90 -6.89
N LYS A 106 0.83 13.41 -8.12
CA LYS A 106 -0.24 13.37 -9.12
C LYS A 106 -1.35 12.41 -8.73
N VAL A 107 -1.00 11.24 -8.15
CA VAL A 107 -1.99 10.29 -7.65
C VAL A 107 -2.83 10.94 -6.55
N LEU A 108 -2.18 11.60 -5.60
CA LEU A 108 -2.89 12.26 -4.50
C LEU A 108 -3.84 13.34 -5.00
N TYR A 109 -3.42 14.09 -6.02
CA TYR A 109 -4.26 15.14 -6.62
C TYR A 109 -5.46 14.53 -7.34
N LEU A 110 -5.24 13.53 -8.19
CA LEU A 110 -6.30 12.93 -9.00
C LEU A 110 -7.27 12.07 -8.20
N MET A 111 -6.83 11.55 -7.06
CA MET A 111 -7.60 10.67 -6.21
C MET A 111 -8.98 11.27 -5.87
N GLU A 112 -9.04 12.56 -5.66
CA GLU A 112 -10.28 13.25 -5.30
C GLU A 112 -11.34 13.22 -6.42
N SER A 113 -10.92 12.97 -7.66
CA SER A 113 -11.81 12.94 -8.82
C SER A 113 -12.50 11.59 -9.03
N PHE A 114 -12.12 10.57 -8.25
CA PHE A 114 -12.64 9.22 -8.44
C PHE A 114 -13.59 8.84 -7.30
N PRO A 115 -14.59 7.97 -7.59
CA PRO A 115 -15.50 7.48 -6.56
C PRO A 115 -14.73 6.81 -5.42
N ASN A 116 -15.09 7.15 -4.20
CA ASN A 116 -14.45 6.63 -2.97
C ASN A 116 -12.94 6.90 -2.93
N LYS A 117 -12.45 7.87 -3.72
CA LYS A 117 -11.03 8.22 -3.81
C LYS A 117 -10.16 7.07 -4.31
N ILE A 118 -10.74 6.13 -5.03
CA ILE A 118 -10.03 4.96 -5.55
C ILE A 118 -9.61 5.24 -6.99
N VAL A 119 -8.30 5.40 -7.20
CA VAL A 119 -7.73 5.58 -8.54
C VAL A 119 -7.67 4.20 -9.20
N PRO A 120 -8.29 4.01 -10.39
CA PRO A 120 -8.24 2.71 -11.06
C PRO A 120 -6.79 2.28 -11.38
N PRO A 121 -6.50 0.98 -11.35
CA PRO A 121 -5.14 0.49 -11.61
C PRO A 121 -4.53 0.96 -12.93
N ASP A 122 -5.31 1.01 -14.00
CA ASP A 122 -4.82 1.44 -15.31
C ASP A 122 -4.42 2.92 -15.32
N VAL A 123 -5.18 3.77 -14.63
CA VAL A 123 -4.84 5.18 -14.47
C VAL A 123 -3.54 5.32 -13.67
N LEU A 124 -3.43 4.55 -12.61
CA LEU A 124 -2.24 4.54 -11.75
C LEU A 124 -1.00 4.12 -12.53
N ILE A 125 -1.12 3.06 -13.30
CA ILE A 125 -0.02 2.56 -14.15
C ILE A 125 0.43 3.64 -15.13
N ASP A 126 -0.52 4.32 -15.77
CA ASP A 126 -0.19 5.38 -16.74
C ASP A 126 0.56 6.54 -16.09
N ILE A 127 0.18 6.93 -14.88
CA ILE A 127 0.85 8.00 -14.15
C ILE A 127 2.32 7.65 -13.92
N PHE A 128 2.59 6.43 -13.43
CA PHE A 128 3.95 6.01 -13.13
C PHE A 128 4.74 5.69 -14.40
N LYS A 129 4.08 5.22 -15.43
CA LYS A 129 4.72 4.88 -16.70
C LYS A 129 5.37 6.10 -17.37
N THR A 130 4.72 7.26 -17.32
CA THR A 130 5.25 8.47 -17.93
C THR A 130 6.54 8.94 -17.29
N GLN A 131 6.82 8.55 -16.05
CA GLN A 131 8.04 8.91 -15.32
C GLN A 131 9.24 8.06 -15.71
N TYR A 132 9.01 6.88 -16.29
CA TYR A 132 10.06 5.89 -16.53
C TYR A 132 10.22 5.51 -18.00
N ASN A 133 9.65 6.29 -18.88
CA ASN A 133 9.79 6.12 -20.32
C ASN A 133 10.89 6.97 -20.89
#